data_1fd2d4bb9d3ae5a4dc54f216638f568b
#
_entry.id   1fd2d4bb9d3ae5a4dc54f216638f568b
#
_cell.length_a   1.000
_cell.length_b   1.000
_cell.length_c   1.000
_cell.angle_alpha   90.00
_cell.angle_beta   90.00
_cell.angle_gamma   90.00
#
_symmetry.space_group_name_H-M   'P 1'
#
loop_
_entity.id
_entity.type
_entity.pdbx_description
1 polymer ?
#
loop_
_entity_poly.entity_id
_entity_poly.type
_entity_poly.pdbx_seq_one_letter_code
_entity_poly.pdbx_strand_id
1 'polypeptide(L)'
;MSVKERVRLDALQRVQRGEQTVVAAAALMGVSLRQARRLWKRYQAQGAAGLVHGLRNRPSNRRLPEELRQRIVQRQQARYADFGPTFACEKLAEEGLVLSPDTLTALLKERHLWQRRRKHAKHRSRRERRASFGSLNQMDGSPHDWFEGRAPWCVLMVMIDDATNRTYARFYPAETTAAAFDVFGRWVRHYGLPRSMYVDRHGMYRDEEHPQKPTQFGRAMKELHVELILAHSPQAKGRVERRHQVFQDRLVKELRLRNISDIPQANALLEKYFLPELNRRYAVPARQSADLHRVVPPDLALEEILCVTEARVVGRDWCVRWHNQWLQIPAAHGALELAGKRVWVKQLGDGELVLTYQGRRVSYRVLAARPVVQRPAVVEVNRRVWKPGADHPWKRAAVGRGSPRGGLAPAAPAQARHAATTLRSG
;
A
#
# COMPACT_ATOMS: atom_id res chain seq x y z
N MET A 1 -31.72 -4.03 42.71
CA MET A 1 -32.74 -4.93 42.08
C MET A 1 -32.77 -4.69 40.59
N SER A 2 -32.90 -5.73 39.78
CA SER A 2 -33.14 -5.62 38.31
C SER A 2 -34.57 -5.16 38.00
N VAL A 3 -34.85 -4.72 36.76
CA VAL A 3 -36.23 -4.37 36.35
C VAL A 3 -37.20 -5.54 36.62
N LYS A 4 -36.82 -6.78 36.30
CA LYS A 4 -37.64 -7.97 36.55
C LYS A 4 -37.90 -8.19 38.04
N GLU A 5 -36.94 -7.91 38.91
CA GLU A 5 -37.09 -8.06 40.35
C GLU A 5 -37.98 -6.97 40.93
N ARG A 6 -37.94 -5.74 40.40
CA ARG A 6 -38.85 -4.64 40.76
C ARG A 6 -40.30 -4.94 40.39
N VAL A 7 -40.53 -5.46 39.19
CA VAL A 7 -41.87 -5.87 38.73
C VAL A 7 -42.41 -7.00 39.64
N ARG A 8 -41.56 -7.97 40.05
CA ARG A 8 -41.94 -9.02 40.97
C ARG A 8 -42.29 -8.46 42.36
N LEU A 9 -41.51 -7.50 42.83
CA LEU A 9 -41.76 -6.88 44.13
C LEU A 9 -43.11 -6.13 44.12
N ASP A 10 -43.35 -5.30 43.13
CA ASP A 10 -44.61 -4.56 43.01
C ASP A 10 -45.82 -5.50 42.95
N ALA A 11 -45.77 -6.51 42.06
CA ALA A 11 -46.85 -7.49 41.94
C ALA A 11 -47.12 -8.26 43.25
N LEU A 12 -46.08 -8.67 43.98
CA LEU A 12 -46.25 -9.42 45.24
C LEU A 12 -46.62 -8.51 46.41
N GLN A 13 -46.25 -7.23 46.42
CA GLN A 13 -46.77 -6.23 47.38
C GLN A 13 -48.26 -6.03 47.24
N ARG A 14 -48.79 -5.98 46.02
CA ARG A 14 -50.25 -5.89 45.78
C ARG A 14 -50.98 -7.14 46.22
N VAL A 15 -50.37 -8.34 46.09
CA VAL A 15 -50.91 -9.58 46.66
C VAL A 15 -50.95 -9.48 48.19
N GLN A 16 -49.90 -8.98 48.82
CA GLN A 16 -49.83 -8.81 50.26
C GLN A 16 -50.89 -7.85 50.83
N ARG A 17 -51.25 -6.80 50.06
CA ARG A 17 -52.30 -5.84 50.42
C ARG A 17 -53.72 -6.33 50.13
N GLY A 18 -53.86 -7.51 49.53
CA GLY A 18 -55.13 -8.06 49.12
C GLY A 18 -55.70 -7.44 47.82
N GLU A 19 -54.95 -6.59 47.12
CA GLU A 19 -55.38 -5.90 45.91
C GLU A 19 -55.47 -6.84 44.69
N GLN A 20 -54.76 -7.96 44.71
CA GLN A 20 -54.79 -8.97 43.65
C GLN A 20 -54.46 -10.37 44.14
N THR A 21 -54.86 -11.37 43.32
CA THR A 21 -54.53 -12.78 43.60
C THR A 21 -53.14 -13.17 43.09
N VAL A 22 -52.57 -14.28 43.62
CA VAL A 22 -51.30 -14.81 43.13
C VAL A 22 -51.37 -15.23 41.65
N VAL A 23 -52.60 -15.58 41.16
CA VAL A 23 -52.83 -15.92 39.77
C VAL A 23 -52.67 -14.68 38.87
N ALA A 24 -53.27 -13.56 39.29
CA ALA A 24 -53.13 -12.26 38.56
C ALA A 24 -51.67 -11.78 38.61
N ALA A 25 -51.01 -11.90 39.77
CA ALA A 25 -49.57 -11.56 39.89
C ALA A 25 -48.69 -12.40 38.98
N ALA A 26 -49.00 -13.71 38.79
CA ALA A 26 -48.25 -14.57 37.89
C ALA A 26 -48.30 -14.05 36.42
N ALA A 27 -49.49 -13.63 35.96
CA ALA A 27 -49.68 -13.02 34.66
C ALA A 27 -48.86 -11.72 34.49
N LEU A 28 -48.92 -10.82 35.46
CA LEU A 28 -48.18 -9.53 35.48
C LEU A 28 -46.63 -9.77 35.45
N MET A 29 -46.17 -10.78 36.18
CA MET A 29 -44.74 -11.15 36.24
C MET A 29 -44.27 -11.94 35.03
N GLY A 30 -45.19 -12.40 34.15
CA GLY A 30 -44.86 -13.26 32.99
C GLY A 30 -44.25 -14.60 33.41
N VAL A 31 -44.74 -15.22 34.52
CA VAL A 31 -44.24 -16.50 35.06
C VAL A 31 -45.39 -17.49 35.26
N SER A 32 -45.05 -18.78 35.32
CA SER A 32 -46.08 -19.81 35.62
C SER A 32 -46.60 -19.64 37.06
N LEU A 33 -47.87 -20.07 37.31
CA LEU A 33 -48.47 -20.04 38.64
C LEU A 33 -47.62 -20.77 39.68
N ARG A 34 -46.99 -21.89 39.29
CA ARG A 34 -46.08 -22.65 40.20
C ARG A 34 -44.87 -21.78 40.57
N GLN A 35 -44.31 -21.03 39.63
CA GLN A 35 -43.20 -20.11 39.91
C GLN A 35 -43.63 -18.91 40.73
N ALA A 36 -44.82 -18.35 40.51
CA ALA A 36 -45.37 -17.24 41.27
C ALA A 36 -45.59 -17.66 42.75
N ARG A 37 -46.16 -18.84 43.00
CA ARG A 37 -46.29 -19.39 44.36
C ARG A 37 -44.96 -19.59 45.08
N ARG A 38 -43.92 -20.03 44.37
CA ARG A 38 -42.56 -20.13 44.93
C ARG A 38 -41.98 -18.75 45.27
N LEU A 39 -42.17 -17.76 44.39
CA LEU A 39 -41.74 -16.39 44.66
C LEU A 39 -42.51 -15.76 45.80
N TRP A 40 -43.81 -16.02 45.91
CA TRP A 40 -44.66 -15.56 47.00
C TRP A 40 -44.20 -16.13 48.34
N LYS A 41 -43.98 -17.44 48.45
CA LYS A 41 -43.44 -18.07 49.67
C LYS A 41 -42.08 -17.50 50.07
N ARG A 42 -41.18 -17.24 49.12
CA ARG A 42 -39.89 -16.62 49.38
C ARG A 42 -40.03 -15.15 49.80
N TYR A 43 -40.97 -14.43 49.23
CA TYR A 43 -41.27 -13.04 49.60
C TYR A 43 -41.84 -12.98 51.03
N GLN A 44 -42.73 -13.85 51.38
CA GLN A 44 -43.26 -13.94 52.77
C GLN A 44 -42.16 -14.24 53.80
N ALA A 45 -41.22 -15.13 53.46
CA ALA A 45 -40.15 -15.53 54.37
C ALA A 45 -39.00 -14.51 54.49
N GLN A 46 -38.66 -13.81 53.40
CA GLN A 46 -37.43 -13.01 53.29
C GLN A 46 -37.68 -11.59 52.79
N GLY A 47 -38.91 -11.19 52.58
CA GLY A 47 -39.27 -9.89 52.00
C GLY A 47 -38.67 -9.68 50.57
N ALA A 48 -38.32 -8.46 50.28
CA ALA A 48 -37.73 -8.09 48.96
C ALA A 48 -36.42 -8.85 48.66
N ALA A 49 -35.65 -9.23 49.68
CA ALA A 49 -34.42 -10.00 49.50
C ALA A 49 -34.68 -11.40 48.89
N GLY A 50 -35.83 -12.02 49.23
CA GLY A 50 -36.26 -13.30 48.68
C GLY A 50 -36.53 -13.28 47.17
N LEU A 51 -36.71 -12.11 46.55
CA LEU A 51 -36.94 -11.95 45.10
C LEU A 51 -35.67 -11.75 44.31
N VAL A 52 -34.55 -11.48 44.98
CA VAL A 52 -33.24 -11.37 44.32
C VAL A 52 -32.82 -12.73 43.77
N HIS A 53 -32.32 -12.73 42.55
CA HIS A 53 -31.87 -13.96 41.92
C HIS A 53 -30.73 -14.62 42.72
N GLY A 54 -30.89 -15.88 43.11
CA GLY A 54 -29.94 -16.59 44.00
C GLY A 54 -28.50 -16.73 43.49
N LEU A 55 -28.28 -16.51 42.19
CA LEU A 55 -26.94 -16.49 41.56
C LEU A 55 -26.36 -15.07 41.49
N ARG A 56 -27.08 -14.03 41.96
CA ARG A 56 -26.53 -12.69 41.99
C ARG A 56 -25.32 -12.66 42.92
N ASN A 57 -24.24 -12.03 42.44
CA ASN A 57 -22.95 -11.92 43.12
C ASN A 57 -22.22 -13.24 43.38
N ARG A 58 -22.73 -14.37 42.87
CA ARG A 58 -21.98 -15.63 42.89
C ARG A 58 -21.11 -15.71 41.64
N PRO A 59 -19.84 -16.08 41.75
CA PRO A 59 -19.00 -16.33 40.60
C PRO A 59 -19.59 -17.44 39.73
N SER A 60 -19.50 -17.28 38.39
CA SER A 60 -19.92 -18.31 37.44
C SER A 60 -19.13 -19.61 37.66
N ASN A 61 -19.78 -20.78 37.56
CA ASN A 61 -19.11 -22.10 37.58
C ASN A 61 -18.04 -22.24 36.46
N ARG A 62 -18.10 -21.38 35.44
CA ARG A 62 -17.12 -21.30 34.34
C ARG A 62 -16.05 -20.24 34.58
N ARG A 63 -16.02 -19.61 35.74
CA ARG A 63 -14.98 -18.63 36.08
C ARG A 63 -13.62 -19.32 36.13
N LEU A 64 -12.65 -18.76 35.46
CA LEU A 64 -11.27 -19.22 35.50
C LEU A 64 -10.74 -19.13 36.93
N PRO A 65 -9.91 -20.11 37.40
CA PRO A 65 -9.22 -20.06 38.68
C PRO A 65 -8.45 -18.74 38.83
N GLU A 66 -8.38 -18.22 40.06
CA GLU A 66 -7.76 -16.91 40.28
C GLU A 66 -6.27 -16.89 39.95
N GLU A 67 -5.55 -17.96 40.20
CA GLU A 67 -4.14 -18.12 39.83
C GLU A 67 -3.94 -18.00 38.28
N LEU A 68 -4.82 -18.67 37.53
CA LEU A 68 -4.77 -18.60 36.07
C LEU A 68 -5.11 -17.19 35.58
N ARG A 69 -6.07 -16.51 36.20
CA ARG A 69 -6.44 -15.13 35.90
C ARG A 69 -5.26 -14.16 36.14
N GLN A 70 -4.58 -14.32 37.29
CA GLN A 70 -3.41 -13.52 37.63
C GLN A 70 -2.27 -13.75 36.61
N ARG A 71 -2.01 -14.99 36.27
CA ARG A 71 -0.99 -15.39 35.31
C ARG A 71 -1.28 -14.77 33.90
N ILE A 72 -2.54 -14.82 33.45
CA ILE A 72 -2.99 -14.20 32.19
C ILE A 72 -2.76 -12.70 32.23
N VAL A 73 -3.16 -12.01 33.30
CA VAL A 73 -3.00 -10.56 33.44
C VAL A 73 -1.53 -10.16 33.44
N GLN A 74 -0.70 -10.85 34.23
CA GLN A 74 0.74 -10.60 34.27
C GLN A 74 1.39 -10.76 32.88
N ARG A 75 1.02 -11.83 32.18
CA ARG A 75 1.57 -12.09 30.83
C ARG A 75 1.14 -11.05 29.82
N GLN A 76 -0.14 -10.67 29.87
CA GLN A 76 -0.69 -9.64 29.02
C GLN A 76 0.00 -8.27 29.28
N GLN A 77 0.20 -7.87 30.52
CA GLN A 77 0.88 -6.62 30.86
C GLN A 77 2.36 -6.64 30.47
N ALA A 78 3.05 -7.75 30.67
CA ALA A 78 4.48 -7.86 30.39
C ALA A 78 4.81 -7.86 28.90
N ARG A 79 3.96 -8.48 28.05
CA ARG A 79 4.28 -8.68 26.62
C ARG A 79 3.27 -8.12 25.64
N TYR A 80 2.03 -7.91 26.06
CA TYR A 80 0.90 -7.63 25.17
C TYR A 80 0.09 -6.42 25.62
N ALA A 81 0.69 -5.49 26.37
CA ALA A 81 -0.02 -4.35 26.98
C ALA A 81 -0.81 -3.48 26.00
N ASP A 82 -0.27 -3.28 24.80
CA ASP A 82 -0.87 -2.49 23.71
C ASP A 82 -1.69 -3.34 22.72
N PHE A 83 -1.83 -4.67 22.98
CA PHE A 83 -2.58 -5.54 22.08
C PHE A 83 -4.08 -5.42 22.37
N GLY A 84 -4.89 -5.35 21.31
CA GLY A 84 -6.33 -5.53 21.46
C GLY A 84 -6.66 -6.93 21.98
N PRO A 85 -7.74 -7.11 22.78
CA PRO A 85 -8.05 -8.38 23.42
C PRO A 85 -8.10 -9.59 22.48
N THR A 86 -8.57 -9.41 21.24
CA THR A 86 -8.62 -10.49 20.24
C THR A 86 -7.23 -10.97 19.87
N PHE A 87 -6.32 -10.04 19.56
CA PHE A 87 -4.96 -10.41 19.17
C PHE A 87 -4.14 -10.90 20.37
N ALA A 88 -4.33 -10.31 21.54
CA ALA A 88 -3.72 -10.80 22.77
C ALA A 88 -4.12 -12.25 23.09
N CYS A 89 -5.40 -12.63 22.92
CA CYS A 89 -5.86 -14.01 23.11
C CYS A 89 -5.16 -14.99 22.16
N GLU A 90 -4.94 -14.60 20.91
CA GLU A 90 -4.22 -15.44 19.94
C GLU A 90 -2.79 -15.70 20.42
N LYS A 91 -2.09 -14.69 20.90
CA LYS A 91 -0.73 -14.83 21.42
C LYS A 91 -0.64 -15.59 22.75
N LEU A 92 -1.59 -15.37 23.63
CA LEU A 92 -1.71 -16.14 24.87
C LEU A 92 -1.99 -17.61 24.58
N ALA A 93 -2.81 -17.92 23.56
CA ALA A 93 -3.07 -19.30 23.15
C ALA A 93 -1.82 -20.00 22.59
N GLU A 94 -0.93 -19.28 21.89
CA GLU A 94 0.38 -19.78 21.44
C GLU A 94 1.27 -20.17 22.66
N GLU A 95 1.05 -19.54 23.81
CA GLU A 95 1.73 -19.84 25.09
C GLU A 95 0.97 -20.85 25.98
N GLY A 96 -0.10 -21.48 25.46
CA GLY A 96 -0.93 -22.45 26.20
C GLY A 96 -1.98 -21.82 27.09
N LEU A 97 -2.18 -20.51 27.09
CA LEU A 97 -3.19 -19.78 27.86
C LEU A 97 -4.44 -19.53 27.01
N VAL A 98 -5.30 -20.54 26.89
CA VAL A 98 -6.48 -20.52 26.03
C VAL A 98 -7.67 -19.86 26.71
N LEU A 99 -8.18 -18.76 26.17
CA LEU A 99 -9.40 -18.10 26.65
C LEU A 99 -10.07 -17.32 25.49
N SER A 100 -11.35 -16.98 25.68
CA SER A 100 -12.06 -16.17 24.68
C SER A 100 -11.69 -14.68 24.78
N PRO A 101 -11.76 -13.91 23.67
CA PRO A 101 -11.56 -12.46 23.69
C PRO A 101 -12.51 -11.71 24.62
N ASP A 102 -13.75 -12.21 24.79
CA ASP A 102 -14.73 -11.63 25.72
C ASP A 102 -14.32 -11.85 27.17
N THR A 103 -13.80 -13.05 27.51
CA THR A 103 -13.29 -13.37 28.84
C THR A 103 -12.08 -12.48 29.15
N LEU A 104 -11.12 -12.34 28.22
CA LEU A 104 -9.98 -11.46 28.42
C LEU A 104 -10.43 -10.00 28.58
N THR A 105 -11.35 -9.53 27.74
CA THR A 105 -11.91 -8.18 27.81
C THR A 105 -12.56 -7.91 29.18
N ALA A 106 -13.34 -8.86 29.69
CA ALA A 106 -13.96 -8.76 31.02
C ALA A 106 -12.92 -8.70 32.14
N LEU A 107 -11.91 -9.57 32.06
CA LEU A 107 -10.81 -9.62 33.03
C LEU A 107 -9.99 -8.33 33.07
N LEU A 108 -9.62 -7.80 31.87
CA LEU A 108 -8.86 -6.56 31.78
C LEU A 108 -9.67 -5.33 32.21
N LYS A 109 -10.99 -5.31 31.96
CA LYS A 109 -11.88 -4.27 32.49
C LYS A 109 -12.01 -4.31 34.01
N GLU A 110 -12.15 -5.49 34.59
CA GLU A 110 -12.22 -5.69 36.05
C GLU A 110 -10.96 -5.16 36.76
N ARG A 111 -9.80 -5.26 36.08
CA ARG A 111 -8.51 -4.77 36.57
C ARG A 111 -8.18 -3.36 36.12
N HIS A 112 -9.09 -2.63 35.45
CA HIS A 112 -8.90 -1.28 34.89
C HIS A 112 -7.76 -1.16 33.87
N LEU A 113 -7.36 -2.27 33.25
CA LEU A 113 -6.25 -2.34 32.27
C LEU A 113 -6.70 -2.12 30.84
N TRP A 114 -7.99 -2.12 30.58
CA TRP A 114 -8.52 -1.94 29.23
C TRP A 114 -9.86 -1.22 29.23
N GLN A 115 -10.00 -0.24 28.31
CA GLN A 115 -11.25 0.48 28.07
C GLN A 115 -11.56 0.49 26.58
N ARG A 116 -12.81 0.19 26.24
CA ARG A 116 -13.25 0.26 24.84
C ARG A 116 -13.36 1.71 24.40
N ARG A 117 -12.48 2.16 23.50
CA ARG A 117 -12.64 3.45 22.82
C ARG A 117 -13.77 3.32 21.80
N ARG A 118 -14.91 3.97 22.03
CA ARG A 118 -15.98 4.10 21.03
C ARG A 118 -15.55 5.12 19.99
N LYS A 119 -15.30 4.67 18.76
CA LYS A 119 -15.19 5.58 17.62
C LYS A 119 -16.60 5.79 17.05
N HIS A 120 -17.06 7.03 16.94
CA HIS A 120 -18.27 7.34 16.18
C HIS A 120 -17.98 7.03 14.71
N ALA A 121 -18.58 5.97 14.20
CA ALA A 121 -18.48 5.64 12.79
C ALA A 121 -19.42 6.56 11.99
N LYS A 122 -18.87 7.32 11.03
CA LYS A 122 -19.70 8.04 10.04
C LYS A 122 -20.45 7.00 9.20
N HIS A 123 -21.69 7.30 8.84
CA HIS A 123 -22.48 6.49 7.92
C HIS A 123 -21.72 6.39 6.58
N ARG A 124 -21.55 5.18 6.08
CA ARG A 124 -20.92 4.90 4.77
C ARG A 124 -21.76 3.85 4.08
N SER A 125 -22.18 4.12 2.84
CA SER A 125 -22.82 3.10 2.00
C SER A 125 -21.78 2.01 1.66
N ARG A 126 -22.20 0.75 1.71
CA ARG A 126 -21.33 -0.36 1.35
C ARG A 126 -21.47 -0.63 -0.14
N ARG A 127 -20.34 -0.63 -0.86
CA ARG A 127 -20.29 -1.18 -2.20
C ARG A 127 -20.31 -2.71 -2.12
N GLU A 128 -21.13 -3.34 -2.94
CA GLU A 128 -21.13 -4.81 -3.05
C GLU A 128 -19.77 -5.34 -3.52
N ARG A 129 -19.48 -6.57 -3.12
CA ARG A 129 -18.31 -7.30 -3.60
C ARG A 129 -18.50 -7.72 -5.04
N ARG A 130 -17.42 -7.83 -5.79
CA ARG A 130 -17.44 -8.56 -7.05
C ARG A 130 -17.84 -10.00 -6.78
N ALA A 131 -18.48 -10.63 -7.78
CA ALA A 131 -19.02 -11.98 -7.61
C ALA A 131 -17.92 -13.05 -7.63
N SER A 132 -16.93 -12.89 -8.51
CA SER A 132 -15.92 -13.89 -8.83
C SER A 132 -14.52 -13.47 -8.45
N PHE A 133 -13.68 -14.41 -8.05
CA PHE A 133 -12.25 -14.24 -7.82
C PHE A 133 -11.55 -13.75 -9.10
N GLY A 134 -10.58 -12.82 -8.97
CA GLY A 134 -9.87 -12.25 -10.13
C GLY A 134 -10.65 -11.22 -10.96
N SER A 135 -11.93 -10.93 -10.58
CA SER A 135 -12.71 -9.90 -11.27
C SER A 135 -12.16 -8.48 -11.05
N LEU A 136 -11.74 -8.17 -9.84
CA LEU A 136 -11.21 -6.85 -9.45
C LEU A 136 -10.23 -6.99 -8.30
N ASN A 137 -9.03 -6.50 -8.51
CA ASN A 137 -8.05 -6.39 -7.45
C ASN A 137 -7.83 -4.92 -7.09
N GLN A 138 -7.71 -4.63 -5.79
CA GLN A 138 -7.35 -3.31 -5.29
C GLN A 138 -5.88 -3.32 -4.91
N MET A 139 -5.13 -2.27 -5.26
CA MET A 139 -3.73 -2.10 -4.84
C MET A 139 -3.54 -0.72 -4.22
N ASP A 140 -2.74 -0.69 -3.16
CA ASP A 140 -2.44 0.53 -2.41
C ASP A 140 -1.16 0.39 -1.60
N GLY A 141 -0.43 1.49 -1.45
CA GLY A 141 0.69 1.61 -0.54
C GLY A 141 0.26 2.06 0.86
N SER A 142 0.95 1.59 1.88
CA SER A 142 0.76 2.04 3.26
C SER A 142 2.10 2.47 3.85
N PRO A 143 2.47 3.75 3.72
CA PRO A 143 3.63 4.30 4.43
C PRO A 143 3.32 4.33 5.93
N HIS A 144 4.23 3.80 6.74
CA HIS A 144 4.06 3.74 8.19
C HIS A 144 5.41 3.49 8.88
N ASP A 145 5.50 3.80 10.16
CA ASP A 145 6.59 3.33 11.02
C ASP A 145 6.37 1.85 11.40
N TRP A 146 6.63 0.98 10.43
CA TRP A 146 6.40 -0.46 10.59
C TRP A 146 7.30 -1.11 11.63
N PHE A 147 8.43 -0.49 11.91
CA PHE A 147 9.44 -1.00 12.82
C PHE A 147 9.51 -0.24 14.15
N GLU A 148 8.59 0.71 14.40
CA GLU A 148 8.49 1.46 15.66
C GLU A 148 9.82 2.14 16.03
N GLY A 149 10.42 2.88 15.10
CA GLY A 149 11.70 3.59 15.25
C GLY A 149 12.95 2.70 15.24
N ARG A 150 12.81 1.35 15.10
CA ARG A 150 13.95 0.41 15.05
C ARG A 150 14.61 0.37 13.66
N ALA A 151 13.96 0.92 12.63
CA ALA A 151 14.47 1.08 11.28
C ALA A 151 13.80 2.28 10.60
N PRO A 152 14.32 2.75 9.44
CA PRO A 152 13.67 3.83 8.68
C PRO A 152 12.24 3.48 8.26
N TRP A 153 11.42 4.52 8.06
CA TRP A 153 10.09 4.40 7.49
C TRP A 153 10.14 3.67 6.15
N CYS A 154 9.18 2.82 5.92
CA CYS A 154 9.04 2.09 4.68
C CYS A 154 7.58 1.94 4.29
N VAL A 155 7.31 1.38 3.12
CA VAL A 155 5.96 1.23 2.58
C VAL A 155 5.62 -0.25 2.47
N LEU A 156 4.44 -0.62 2.96
CA LEU A 156 3.82 -1.92 2.70
C LEU A 156 2.91 -1.78 1.48
N MET A 157 3.31 -2.33 0.34
CA MET A 157 2.43 -2.44 -0.82
C MET A 157 1.48 -3.62 -0.62
N VAL A 158 0.19 -3.37 -0.77
CA VAL A 158 -0.87 -4.37 -0.54
C VAL A 158 -1.73 -4.53 -1.77
N MET A 159 -1.96 -5.76 -2.17
CA MET A 159 -2.90 -6.14 -3.22
C MET A 159 -3.96 -7.07 -2.63
N ILE A 160 -5.24 -6.76 -2.86
CA ILE A 160 -6.36 -7.52 -2.32
C ILE A 160 -7.43 -7.76 -3.40
N ASP A 161 -7.90 -9.00 -3.50
CA ASP A 161 -9.04 -9.33 -4.35
C ASP A 161 -10.35 -8.87 -3.70
N ASP A 162 -11.19 -8.22 -4.48
CA ASP A 162 -12.45 -7.63 -4.01
C ASP A 162 -13.50 -8.66 -3.64
N ALA A 163 -13.55 -9.79 -4.34
CA ALA A 163 -14.54 -10.84 -4.10
C ALA A 163 -14.21 -11.64 -2.84
N THR A 164 -12.96 -12.04 -2.69
CA THR A 164 -12.55 -13.03 -1.69
C THR A 164 -11.79 -12.45 -0.50
N ASN A 165 -11.33 -11.20 -0.56
CA ASN A 165 -10.36 -10.62 0.37
C ASN A 165 -9.00 -11.34 0.40
N ARG A 166 -8.69 -12.24 -0.52
CA ARG A 166 -7.33 -12.77 -0.63
C ARG A 166 -6.36 -11.63 -0.80
N THR A 167 -5.30 -11.65 -0.02
CA THR A 167 -4.38 -10.53 0.12
C THR A 167 -2.97 -11.01 -0.14
N TYR A 168 -2.21 -10.21 -0.88
CA TYR A 168 -0.77 -10.29 -0.99
C TYR A 168 -0.18 -8.93 -0.54
N ALA A 169 0.96 -8.95 0.13
CA ALA A 169 1.61 -7.74 0.58
C ALA A 169 3.13 -7.93 0.65
N ARG A 170 3.88 -6.84 0.45
CA ARG A 170 5.34 -6.84 0.52
C ARG A 170 5.88 -5.46 0.89
N PHE A 171 6.94 -5.43 1.69
CA PHE A 171 7.64 -4.21 2.08
C PHE A 171 8.62 -3.74 1.02
N TYR A 172 8.68 -2.40 0.86
CA TYR A 172 9.64 -1.69 0.02
C TYR A 172 10.12 -0.43 0.73
N PRO A 173 11.32 0.08 0.40
CA PRO A 173 11.82 1.32 0.97
C PRO A 173 10.92 2.52 0.68
N ALA A 174 10.28 2.54 -0.49
CA ALA A 174 9.38 3.61 -0.93
C ALA A 174 8.29 3.07 -1.87
N GLU A 175 7.20 3.83 -2.01
CA GLU A 175 6.15 3.57 -3.00
C GLU A 175 6.62 4.02 -4.37
N THR A 176 6.98 3.06 -5.22
CA THR A 176 7.50 3.28 -6.56
C THR A 176 6.80 2.44 -7.59
N THR A 177 6.90 2.81 -8.86
CA THR A 177 6.40 1.99 -9.97
C THR A 177 7.03 0.58 -9.98
N ALA A 178 8.31 0.47 -9.63
CA ALA A 178 8.99 -0.82 -9.53
C ALA A 178 8.39 -1.70 -8.42
N ALA A 179 8.07 -1.11 -7.25
CA ALA A 179 7.39 -1.80 -6.16
C ALA A 179 5.99 -2.29 -6.58
N ALA A 180 5.23 -1.44 -7.29
CA ALA A 180 3.92 -1.80 -7.82
C ALA A 180 4.01 -2.95 -8.84
N PHE A 181 5.01 -2.91 -9.73
CA PHE A 181 5.27 -3.98 -10.69
C PHE A 181 5.66 -5.30 -10.01
N ASP A 182 6.53 -5.27 -8.99
CA ASP A 182 6.92 -6.50 -8.29
C ASP A 182 5.73 -7.14 -7.55
N VAL A 183 4.93 -6.34 -6.82
CA VAL A 183 3.72 -6.86 -6.14
C VAL A 183 2.71 -7.43 -7.13
N PHE A 184 2.45 -6.71 -8.23
CA PHE A 184 1.55 -7.17 -9.27
C PHE A 184 2.08 -8.44 -9.96
N GLY A 185 3.36 -8.47 -10.32
CA GLY A 185 4.00 -9.63 -10.94
C GLY A 185 3.97 -10.88 -10.05
N ARG A 186 4.19 -10.74 -8.74
CA ARG A 186 4.08 -11.85 -7.77
C ARG A 186 2.65 -12.37 -7.67
N TRP A 187 1.65 -11.48 -7.65
CA TRP A 187 0.26 -11.88 -7.71
C TRP A 187 -0.03 -12.67 -8.98
N VAL A 188 0.40 -12.15 -10.13
CA VAL A 188 0.15 -12.77 -11.45
C VAL A 188 0.80 -14.15 -11.56
N ARG A 189 2.03 -14.32 -11.05
CA ARG A 189 2.70 -15.65 -11.04
C ARG A 189 1.98 -16.67 -10.16
N HIS A 190 1.25 -16.20 -9.13
CA HIS A 190 0.57 -17.08 -8.20
C HIS A 190 -0.87 -17.41 -8.62
N TYR A 191 -1.61 -16.41 -9.13
CA TYR A 191 -3.04 -16.55 -9.44
C TYR A 191 -3.38 -16.33 -10.92
N GLY A 192 -2.53 -15.69 -11.69
CA GLY A 192 -2.80 -15.22 -13.04
C GLY A 192 -3.17 -13.75 -13.12
N LEU A 193 -3.44 -13.28 -14.34
CA LEU A 193 -3.79 -11.88 -14.64
C LEU A 193 -5.23 -11.58 -14.22
N PRO A 194 -5.47 -10.65 -13.29
CA PRO A 194 -6.82 -10.23 -12.93
C PRO A 194 -7.50 -9.51 -14.09
N ARG A 195 -8.82 -9.47 -14.11
CA ARG A 195 -9.58 -8.77 -15.15
C ARG A 195 -9.43 -7.25 -15.06
N SER A 196 -9.44 -6.72 -13.82
CA SER A 196 -9.27 -5.28 -13.60
C SER A 196 -8.50 -4.98 -12.30
N MET A 197 -7.82 -3.83 -12.31
CA MET A 197 -7.10 -3.26 -11.18
C MET A 197 -7.74 -1.96 -10.76
N TYR A 198 -7.91 -1.77 -9.45
CA TYR A 198 -8.45 -0.56 -8.84
C TYR A 198 -7.38 0.10 -7.99
N VAL A 199 -6.93 1.28 -8.41
CA VAL A 199 -5.85 2.05 -7.79
C VAL A 199 -6.31 3.47 -7.50
N ASP A 200 -5.55 4.24 -6.72
CA ASP A 200 -5.82 5.66 -6.54
C ASP A 200 -5.33 6.50 -7.73
N ARG A 201 -5.36 7.83 -7.55
CA ARG A 201 -4.87 8.79 -8.52
C ARG A 201 -3.44 9.25 -8.23
N HIS A 202 -2.67 8.47 -7.49
CA HIS A 202 -1.26 8.77 -7.27
C HIS A 202 -0.52 8.89 -8.63
N GLY A 203 0.47 9.78 -8.73
CA GLY A 203 1.19 10.07 -9.98
C GLY A 203 1.78 8.85 -10.69
N MET A 204 2.03 7.76 -9.96
CA MET A 204 2.46 6.48 -10.50
C MET A 204 1.38 5.81 -11.39
N TYR A 205 0.10 6.04 -11.11
CA TYR A 205 -1.03 5.44 -11.84
C TYR A 205 -1.69 6.41 -12.81
N ARG A 206 -1.55 7.72 -12.59
CA ARG A 206 -2.12 8.77 -13.42
C ARG A 206 -1.16 9.96 -13.52
N ASP A 207 -0.87 10.36 -14.74
CA ASP A 207 -0.24 11.65 -15.04
C ASP A 207 -1.34 12.73 -15.06
N GLU A 208 -1.31 13.67 -14.11
CA GLU A 208 -2.30 14.75 -14.03
C GLU A 208 -2.01 15.86 -15.05
N GLU A 209 -0.74 16.08 -15.39
CA GLU A 209 -0.33 17.08 -16.38
C GLU A 209 -0.64 16.61 -17.82
N HIS A 210 -0.51 15.30 -18.07
CA HIS A 210 -0.75 14.69 -19.37
C HIS A 210 -1.74 13.51 -19.26
N PRO A 211 -3.04 13.75 -19.03
CA PRO A 211 -4.02 12.69 -18.79
C PRO A 211 -4.18 11.69 -19.94
N GLN A 212 -3.80 12.09 -21.16
CA GLN A 212 -3.85 11.23 -22.36
C GLN A 212 -2.64 10.30 -22.49
N LYS A 213 -1.54 10.60 -21.77
CA LYS A 213 -0.34 9.78 -21.79
C LYS A 213 -0.40 8.72 -20.68
N PRO A 214 -0.32 7.44 -21.03
CA PRO A 214 -0.33 6.40 -20.01
C PRO A 214 0.95 6.49 -19.16
N THR A 215 0.81 6.34 -17.86
CA THR A 215 1.94 6.13 -16.96
C THR A 215 2.62 4.78 -17.27
N GLN A 216 3.77 4.51 -16.70
CA GLN A 216 4.45 3.21 -16.86
C GLN A 216 3.55 2.05 -16.41
N PHE A 217 2.87 2.21 -15.27
CA PHE A 217 1.93 1.20 -14.79
C PHE A 217 0.72 1.06 -15.73
N GLY A 218 0.14 2.18 -16.17
CA GLY A 218 -0.98 2.18 -17.12
C GLY A 218 -0.63 1.54 -18.48
N ARG A 219 0.60 1.78 -18.97
CA ARG A 219 1.14 1.12 -20.18
C ARG A 219 1.16 -0.40 -20.00
N ALA A 220 1.74 -0.88 -18.91
CA ALA A 220 1.84 -2.30 -18.63
C ALA A 220 0.46 -2.96 -18.49
N MET A 221 -0.49 -2.32 -17.80
CA MET A 221 -1.86 -2.84 -17.70
C MET A 221 -2.54 -2.93 -19.06
N LYS A 222 -2.34 -1.94 -19.91
CA LYS A 222 -2.87 -1.95 -21.30
C LYS A 222 -2.26 -3.09 -22.13
N GLU A 223 -0.96 -3.31 -22.05
CA GLU A 223 -0.27 -4.40 -22.76
C GLU A 223 -0.74 -5.78 -22.28
N LEU A 224 -1.03 -5.91 -20.98
CA LEU A 224 -1.56 -7.14 -20.38
C LEU A 224 -3.07 -7.29 -20.53
N HIS A 225 -3.75 -6.35 -21.19
CA HIS A 225 -5.22 -6.30 -21.30
C HIS A 225 -5.92 -6.39 -19.93
N VAL A 226 -5.35 -5.73 -18.91
CA VAL A 226 -5.93 -5.55 -17.58
C VAL A 226 -6.55 -4.16 -17.52
N GLU A 227 -7.83 -4.08 -17.21
CA GLU A 227 -8.54 -2.81 -17.06
C GLU A 227 -8.01 -2.05 -15.84
N LEU A 228 -7.52 -0.83 -16.03
CA LEU A 228 -7.08 0.04 -14.94
C LEU A 228 -8.18 1.02 -14.57
N ILE A 229 -8.74 0.89 -13.37
CA ILE A 229 -9.80 1.74 -12.85
C ILE A 229 -9.21 2.67 -11.78
N LEU A 230 -9.32 3.98 -12.02
CA LEU A 230 -8.85 5.00 -11.08
C LEU A 230 -9.94 5.34 -10.06
N ALA A 231 -9.64 5.25 -8.79
CA ALA A 231 -10.57 5.57 -7.72
C ALA A 231 -10.93 7.06 -7.69
N HIS A 232 -12.23 7.38 -7.72
CA HIS A 232 -12.70 8.76 -7.58
C HIS A 232 -12.80 9.22 -6.12
N SER A 233 -12.80 8.30 -5.17
CA SER A 233 -12.89 8.61 -3.74
C SER A 233 -12.17 7.55 -2.89
N PRO A 234 -11.64 7.93 -1.70
CA PRO A 234 -11.06 6.97 -0.76
C PRO A 234 -12.03 5.86 -0.35
N GLN A 235 -13.33 6.19 -0.22
CA GLN A 235 -14.35 5.21 0.19
C GLN A 235 -14.48 4.04 -0.79
N ALA A 236 -14.13 4.25 -2.04
CA ALA A 236 -14.18 3.22 -3.06
C ALA A 236 -13.11 2.13 -2.84
N LYS A 237 -12.01 2.43 -2.13
CA LYS A 237 -10.92 1.52 -1.74
C LYS A 237 -11.07 0.96 -0.32
N GLY A 238 -12.25 1.02 0.29
CA GLY A 238 -12.48 0.66 1.70
C GLY A 238 -12.09 -0.77 2.10
N ARG A 239 -11.80 -1.67 1.16
CA ARG A 239 -11.30 -3.03 1.47
C ARG A 239 -9.80 -3.01 1.77
N VAL A 240 -9.00 -2.38 0.90
CA VAL A 240 -7.56 -2.26 1.11
C VAL A 240 -7.27 -1.37 2.33
N GLU A 241 -8.02 -0.27 2.53
CA GLU A 241 -7.90 0.57 3.74
C GLU A 241 -8.14 -0.23 5.02
N ARG A 242 -9.20 -1.05 5.05
CA ARG A 242 -9.45 -1.94 6.20
C ARG A 242 -8.34 -2.96 6.39
N ARG A 243 -7.75 -3.44 5.29
CA ARG A 243 -6.63 -4.37 5.34
C ARG A 243 -5.39 -3.69 5.93
N HIS A 244 -5.12 -2.43 5.55
CA HIS A 244 -4.04 -1.63 6.16
C HIS A 244 -4.21 -1.51 7.67
N GLN A 245 -5.44 -1.26 8.16
CA GLN A 245 -5.70 -1.23 9.60
C GLN A 245 -5.35 -2.55 10.30
N VAL A 246 -5.65 -3.69 9.66
CA VAL A 246 -5.29 -5.02 10.20
C VAL A 246 -3.77 -5.20 10.22
N PHE A 247 -3.06 -4.78 9.16
CA PHE A 247 -1.61 -4.84 9.13
C PHE A 247 -0.99 -3.93 10.19
N GLN A 248 -1.41 -2.69 10.28
CA GLN A 248 -0.91 -1.72 11.27
C GLN A 248 -1.18 -2.17 12.72
N ASP A 249 -2.32 -2.81 12.99
CA ASP A 249 -2.60 -3.33 14.33
C ASP A 249 -1.81 -4.61 14.65
N ARG A 250 -1.62 -5.52 13.70
CA ARG A 250 -1.09 -6.86 13.95
C ARG A 250 0.34 -7.07 13.52
N LEU A 251 0.68 -6.63 12.29
CA LEU A 251 2.00 -6.91 11.71
C LEU A 251 3.12 -6.15 12.42
N VAL A 252 2.88 -4.90 12.80
CA VAL A 252 3.84 -4.10 13.60
C VAL A 252 4.22 -4.84 14.89
N LYS A 253 3.23 -5.39 15.59
CA LYS A 253 3.40 -6.13 16.82
C LYS A 253 4.10 -7.48 16.60
N GLU A 254 3.80 -8.18 15.50
CA GLU A 254 4.50 -9.42 15.12
C GLU A 254 5.98 -9.17 14.81
N LEU A 255 6.29 -8.09 14.10
CA LEU A 255 7.67 -7.69 13.83
C LEU A 255 8.42 -7.38 15.12
N ARG A 256 7.79 -6.68 16.08
CA ARG A 256 8.35 -6.38 17.39
C ARG A 256 8.59 -7.65 18.21
N LEU A 257 7.60 -8.53 18.31
CA LEU A 257 7.71 -9.79 19.09
C LEU A 257 8.85 -10.70 18.59
N ARG A 258 9.17 -10.61 17.29
CA ARG A 258 10.22 -11.41 16.65
C ARG A 258 11.54 -10.66 16.49
N ASN A 259 11.61 -9.42 17.02
CA ASN A 259 12.75 -8.52 16.92
C ASN A 259 13.22 -8.29 15.47
N ILE A 260 12.28 -8.21 14.52
CA ILE A 260 12.56 -7.95 13.11
C ILE A 260 12.56 -6.44 12.89
N SER A 261 13.62 -5.92 12.26
CA SER A 261 13.81 -4.50 11.97
C SER A 261 14.38 -4.23 10.57
N ASP A 262 14.35 -5.20 9.67
CA ASP A 262 14.78 -5.01 8.28
C ASP A 262 13.74 -5.56 7.29
N ILE A 263 13.72 -4.99 6.08
CA ILE A 263 12.78 -5.33 5.02
C ILE A 263 12.90 -6.79 4.54
N PRO A 264 14.10 -7.34 4.30
CA PRO A 264 14.25 -8.74 3.89
C PRO A 264 13.63 -9.73 4.88
N GLN A 265 13.93 -9.62 6.17
CA GLN A 265 13.36 -10.50 7.20
C GLN A 265 11.85 -10.28 7.36
N ALA A 266 11.37 -9.02 7.30
CA ALA A 266 9.95 -8.70 7.34
C ALA A 266 9.19 -9.32 6.16
N ASN A 267 9.76 -9.30 4.97
CA ASN A 267 9.19 -9.95 3.79
C ASN A 267 9.18 -11.48 3.92
N ALA A 268 10.22 -12.07 4.50
CA ALA A 268 10.24 -13.51 4.78
C ALA A 268 9.16 -13.91 5.79
N LEU A 269 8.94 -13.10 6.85
CA LEU A 269 7.85 -13.31 7.80
C LEU A 269 6.48 -13.20 7.13
N LEU A 270 6.30 -12.18 6.28
CA LEU A 270 5.05 -11.99 5.52
C LEU A 270 4.72 -13.22 4.69
N GLU A 271 5.64 -13.67 3.85
CA GLU A 271 5.39 -14.75 2.89
C GLU A 271 5.20 -16.11 3.58
N LYS A 272 6.03 -16.42 4.57
CA LYS A 272 6.05 -17.77 5.20
C LYS A 272 4.98 -17.95 6.29
N TYR A 273 4.61 -16.87 6.99
CA TYR A 273 3.76 -16.99 8.17
C TYR A 273 2.54 -16.07 8.11
N PHE A 274 2.75 -14.75 7.97
CA PHE A 274 1.70 -13.79 8.23
C PHE A 274 0.59 -13.79 7.16
N LEU A 275 0.94 -13.81 5.88
CA LEU A 275 -0.04 -13.83 4.77
C LEU A 275 -0.84 -15.13 4.70
N PRO A 276 -0.26 -16.32 4.85
CA PRO A 276 -1.04 -17.56 4.94
C PRO A 276 -2.08 -17.52 6.06
N GLU A 277 -1.68 -17.10 7.27
CA GLU A 277 -2.57 -17.01 8.42
C GLU A 277 -3.63 -15.90 8.23
N LEU A 278 -3.25 -14.74 7.70
CA LEU A 278 -4.15 -13.65 7.36
C LEU A 278 -5.23 -14.12 6.37
N ASN A 279 -4.83 -14.80 5.30
CA ASN A 279 -5.76 -15.29 4.27
C ASN A 279 -6.65 -16.41 4.81
N ARG A 280 -6.12 -17.32 5.64
CA ARG A 280 -6.91 -18.34 6.31
C ARG A 280 -8.04 -17.73 7.16
N ARG A 281 -7.79 -16.63 7.87
CA ARG A 281 -8.74 -15.98 8.79
C ARG A 281 -9.72 -15.04 8.11
N TYR A 282 -9.29 -14.32 7.11
CA TYR A 282 -10.03 -13.18 6.55
C TYR A 282 -10.44 -13.33 5.09
N ALA A 283 -9.94 -14.34 4.40
CA ALA A 283 -10.48 -14.67 3.09
C ALA A 283 -11.86 -15.29 3.25
N VAL A 284 -12.71 -15.04 2.28
CA VAL A 284 -14.06 -15.58 2.20
C VAL A 284 -14.26 -16.22 0.84
N PRO A 285 -15.15 -17.20 0.69
CA PRO A 285 -15.47 -17.75 -0.61
C PRO A 285 -16.10 -16.66 -1.51
N ALA A 286 -15.78 -16.70 -2.80
CA ALA A 286 -16.45 -15.87 -3.78
C ALA A 286 -17.92 -16.29 -3.93
N ARG A 287 -18.79 -15.35 -4.31
CA ARG A 287 -20.22 -15.65 -4.53
C ARG A 287 -20.45 -16.58 -5.72
N GLN A 288 -19.60 -16.45 -6.74
CA GLN A 288 -19.54 -17.36 -7.90
C GLN A 288 -18.21 -18.10 -7.88
N SER A 289 -18.24 -19.40 -8.19
CA SER A 289 -17.09 -20.29 -8.16
C SER A 289 -16.08 -20.05 -9.29
N ALA A 290 -16.49 -19.33 -10.35
CA ALA A 290 -15.64 -19.04 -11.49
C ALA A 290 -14.46 -18.16 -11.07
N ASP A 291 -13.24 -18.61 -11.39
CA ASP A 291 -12.02 -17.80 -11.33
C ASP A 291 -11.85 -17.06 -12.67
N LEU A 292 -11.76 -15.74 -12.59
CA LEU A 292 -11.64 -14.86 -13.76
C LEU A 292 -10.20 -14.42 -14.05
N HIS A 293 -9.23 -14.96 -13.33
CA HIS A 293 -7.83 -14.76 -13.70
C HIS A 293 -7.54 -15.44 -15.06
N ARG A 294 -6.74 -14.77 -15.86
CA ARG A 294 -6.25 -15.31 -17.12
C ARG A 294 -4.86 -15.88 -16.93
N VAL A 295 -4.61 -17.02 -17.52
CA VAL A 295 -3.26 -17.60 -17.52
C VAL A 295 -2.33 -16.70 -18.32
N VAL A 296 -1.11 -16.50 -17.84
CA VAL A 296 -0.06 -15.79 -18.57
C VAL A 296 0.40 -16.71 -19.71
N PRO A 297 0.33 -16.25 -20.98
CA PRO A 297 0.86 -17.04 -22.09
C PRO A 297 2.37 -17.37 -21.89
N PRO A 298 2.81 -18.57 -22.23
CA PRO A 298 4.20 -18.99 -21.98
C PRO A 298 5.25 -18.18 -22.75
N ASP A 299 4.85 -17.61 -23.88
CA ASP A 299 5.68 -16.76 -24.76
C ASP A 299 5.71 -15.29 -24.30
N LEU A 300 4.89 -14.91 -23.32
CA LEU A 300 4.84 -13.56 -22.80
C LEU A 300 5.93 -13.33 -21.76
N ALA A 301 6.94 -12.54 -22.10
CA ALA A 301 7.97 -12.10 -21.14
C ALA A 301 7.40 -11.06 -20.18
N LEU A 302 6.74 -11.52 -19.11
CA LEU A 302 6.06 -10.67 -18.13
C LEU A 302 6.99 -9.60 -17.54
N GLU A 303 8.25 -9.93 -17.29
CA GLU A 303 9.29 -9.04 -16.77
C GLU A 303 9.58 -7.87 -17.72
N GLU A 304 9.50 -8.09 -19.04
CA GLU A 304 9.72 -7.04 -20.03
C GLU A 304 8.52 -6.09 -20.18
N ILE A 305 7.36 -6.50 -19.69
CA ILE A 305 6.16 -5.64 -19.65
C ILE A 305 6.11 -4.91 -18.31
N LEU A 306 6.37 -5.61 -17.20
CA LEU A 306 6.39 -5.04 -15.84
C LEU A 306 7.75 -4.39 -15.53
N CYS A 307 8.17 -3.46 -16.40
CA CYS A 307 9.43 -2.74 -16.30
C CYS A 307 9.25 -1.26 -16.65
N VAL A 308 10.22 -0.43 -16.28
CA VAL A 308 10.27 0.96 -16.73
C VAL A 308 10.79 1.00 -18.16
N THR A 309 10.03 1.60 -19.06
CA THR A 309 10.36 1.65 -20.48
C THR A 309 10.43 3.10 -20.94
N GLU A 310 11.53 3.50 -21.53
CA GLU A 310 11.72 4.85 -22.06
C GLU A 310 12.28 4.82 -23.48
N ALA A 311 11.76 5.72 -24.32
CA ALA A 311 12.32 5.93 -25.65
C ALA A 311 13.59 6.78 -25.57
N ARG A 312 14.65 6.33 -26.20
CA ARG A 312 15.93 7.05 -26.33
C ARG A 312 16.34 7.13 -27.79
N VAL A 313 17.01 8.21 -28.14
CA VAL A 313 17.56 8.38 -29.49
C VAL A 313 18.97 7.86 -29.52
N VAL A 314 19.30 7.03 -30.51
CA VAL A 314 20.65 6.52 -30.75
C VAL A 314 21.51 7.65 -31.35
N GLY A 315 22.65 7.93 -30.74
CA GLY A 315 23.61 8.90 -31.20
C GLY A 315 24.25 8.50 -32.53
N ARG A 316 24.91 9.47 -33.21
CA ARG A 316 25.72 9.17 -34.40
C ARG A 316 26.89 8.24 -34.11
N ASP A 317 27.31 8.19 -32.88
CA ASP A 317 28.33 7.32 -32.33
C ASP A 317 27.77 5.92 -31.89
N TRP A 318 26.54 5.62 -32.29
CA TRP A 318 25.83 4.39 -31.94
C TRP A 318 25.71 4.15 -30.43
N CYS A 319 25.73 5.23 -29.64
CA CYS A 319 25.53 5.19 -28.21
C CYS A 319 24.12 5.64 -27.83
N VAL A 320 23.57 4.99 -26.80
CA VAL A 320 22.34 5.41 -26.14
C VAL A 320 22.68 5.83 -24.72
N ARG A 321 22.29 7.06 -24.32
CA ARG A 321 22.44 7.50 -22.95
C ARG A 321 21.30 7.01 -22.08
N TRP A 322 21.64 6.31 -20.98
CA TRP A 322 20.68 5.89 -19.97
C TRP A 322 21.22 6.30 -18.59
N HIS A 323 20.52 7.25 -17.94
CA HIS A 323 21.02 7.90 -16.72
C HIS A 323 22.48 8.35 -16.88
N ASN A 324 23.39 7.82 -16.07
CA ASN A 324 24.84 8.13 -16.12
C ASN A 324 25.66 7.10 -16.90
N GLN A 325 25.01 6.21 -17.65
CA GLN A 325 25.66 5.17 -18.44
C GLN A 325 25.51 5.43 -19.93
N TRP A 326 26.47 4.92 -20.70
CA TRP A 326 26.44 4.91 -22.15
C TRP A 326 26.36 3.47 -22.63
N LEU A 327 25.35 3.18 -23.42
CA LEU A 327 25.08 1.86 -23.98
C LEU A 327 25.52 1.89 -25.46
N GLN A 328 26.68 1.30 -25.78
CA GLN A 328 27.21 1.20 -27.13
C GLN A 328 26.58 0.03 -27.85
N ILE A 329 25.95 0.28 -28.99
CA ILE A 329 25.39 -0.74 -29.85
C ILE A 329 26.52 -1.27 -30.79
N PRO A 330 26.76 -2.60 -30.84
CA PRO A 330 27.80 -3.18 -31.68
C PRO A 330 27.53 -3.04 -33.19
N ALA A 331 28.60 -3.08 -33.98
CA ALA A 331 28.54 -3.03 -35.46
C ALA A 331 27.72 -4.20 -36.06
N ALA A 332 27.56 -5.30 -35.38
CA ALA A 332 26.68 -6.40 -35.79
C ALA A 332 25.24 -5.98 -36.12
N HIS A 333 24.76 -4.86 -35.51
CA HIS A 333 23.47 -4.28 -35.81
C HIS A 333 23.50 -3.21 -36.90
N GLY A 334 24.61 -3.07 -37.67
CA GLY A 334 24.80 -2.04 -38.69
C GLY A 334 23.69 -1.98 -39.74
N ALA A 335 23.19 -3.13 -40.16
CA ALA A 335 22.08 -3.22 -41.13
C ALA A 335 20.78 -2.56 -40.66
N LEU A 336 20.63 -2.27 -39.37
CA LEU A 336 19.42 -1.60 -38.81
C LEU A 336 19.50 -0.07 -38.95
N GLU A 337 20.68 0.48 -39.25
CA GLU A 337 20.91 1.95 -39.41
C GLU A 337 20.31 2.77 -38.27
N LEU A 338 20.65 2.39 -37.01
CA LEU A 338 19.99 2.90 -35.81
C LEU A 338 20.36 4.34 -35.45
N ALA A 339 21.41 4.93 -36.02
CA ALA A 339 21.82 6.30 -35.74
C ALA A 339 20.66 7.29 -36.01
N GLY A 340 20.31 8.10 -35.05
CA GLY A 340 19.17 9.02 -35.07
C GLY A 340 17.80 8.38 -34.87
N LYS A 341 17.69 7.05 -34.84
CA LYS A 341 16.42 6.36 -34.62
C LYS A 341 16.14 6.23 -33.11
N ARG A 342 14.84 6.05 -32.76
CA ARG A 342 14.41 5.82 -31.40
C ARG A 342 14.44 4.33 -31.08
N VAL A 343 15.10 3.98 -29.99
CA VAL A 343 15.10 2.65 -29.38
C VAL A 343 14.38 2.72 -28.04
N TRP A 344 13.83 1.61 -27.58
CA TRP A 344 13.26 1.49 -26.27
C TRP A 344 14.28 0.86 -25.31
N VAL A 345 14.54 1.56 -24.21
CA VAL A 345 15.34 1.04 -23.10
C VAL A 345 14.37 0.59 -22.03
N LYS A 346 14.42 -0.68 -21.67
CA LYS A 346 13.62 -1.31 -20.63
C LYS A 346 14.53 -1.60 -19.44
N GLN A 347 14.16 -1.12 -18.27
CA GLN A 347 14.85 -1.48 -17.01
C GLN A 347 14.01 -2.50 -16.26
N LEU A 348 14.49 -3.74 -16.21
CA LEU A 348 13.83 -4.84 -15.51
C LEU A 348 13.92 -4.67 -13.99
N GLY A 349 13.14 -5.47 -13.25
CA GLY A 349 13.05 -5.38 -11.79
C GLY A 349 14.35 -5.71 -11.04
N ASP A 350 15.25 -6.48 -11.63
CA ASP A 350 16.59 -6.81 -11.15
C ASP A 350 17.67 -5.77 -11.51
N GLY A 351 17.27 -4.73 -12.30
CA GLY A 351 18.15 -3.69 -12.78
C GLY A 351 18.80 -3.98 -14.14
N GLU A 352 18.59 -5.16 -14.72
CA GLU A 352 19.02 -5.46 -16.08
C GLU A 352 18.38 -4.50 -17.08
N LEU A 353 19.16 -4.08 -18.08
CA LEU A 353 18.68 -3.25 -19.17
C LEU A 353 18.50 -4.08 -20.43
N VAL A 354 17.35 -3.90 -21.07
CA VAL A 354 17.06 -4.50 -22.37
C VAL A 354 16.81 -3.39 -23.39
N LEU A 355 17.56 -3.37 -24.47
CA LEU A 355 17.31 -2.48 -25.62
C LEU A 355 16.46 -3.20 -26.64
N THR A 356 15.43 -2.49 -27.14
CA THR A 356 14.61 -3.04 -28.23
C THR A 356 14.39 -1.99 -29.34
N TYR A 357 14.38 -2.45 -30.57
CA TYR A 357 14.01 -1.67 -31.74
C TYR A 357 13.01 -2.46 -32.59
N GLN A 358 11.85 -1.89 -32.86
CA GLN A 358 10.77 -2.56 -33.60
C GLN A 358 10.45 -3.97 -33.07
N GLY A 359 10.40 -4.13 -31.73
CA GLY A 359 10.11 -5.42 -31.07
C GLY A 359 11.27 -6.41 -31.02
N ARG A 360 12.41 -6.13 -31.63
CA ARG A 360 13.61 -7.00 -31.62
C ARG A 360 14.59 -6.50 -30.56
N ARG A 361 15.19 -7.42 -29.81
CA ARG A 361 16.27 -7.09 -28.88
C ARG A 361 17.53 -6.66 -29.64
N VAL A 362 18.17 -5.61 -29.14
CA VAL A 362 19.43 -5.07 -29.64
C VAL A 362 20.48 -5.24 -28.56
N SER A 363 21.57 -5.95 -28.87
CA SER A 363 22.67 -6.12 -27.92
C SER A 363 23.42 -4.78 -27.73
N TYR A 364 24.03 -4.62 -26.57
CA TYR A 364 24.79 -3.42 -26.23
C TYR A 364 25.96 -3.77 -25.30
N ARG A 365 26.90 -2.86 -25.17
CA ARG A 365 27.99 -2.87 -24.18
C ARG A 365 27.92 -1.60 -23.34
N VAL A 366 28.02 -1.74 -22.04
CA VAL A 366 28.05 -0.58 -21.11
C VAL A 366 29.44 0.05 -21.18
N LEU A 367 29.47 1.38 -21.35
CA LEU A 367 30.72 2.16 -21.33
C LEU A 367 30.71 3.06 -20.09
N ALA A 368 31.85 3.14 -19.42
CA ALA A 368 32.04 4.01 -18.25
C ALA A 368 31.97 5.51 -18.60
N ALA A 369 32.38 5.87 -19.81
CA ALA A 369 32.35 7.25 -20.31
C ALA A 369 31.95 7.27 -21.79
N ARG A 370 31.47 8.43 -22.26
CA ARG A 370 31.20 8.63 -23.68
C ARG A 370 32.49 8.49 -24.49
N PRO A 371 32.51 7.74 -25.59
CA PRO A 371 33.63 7.70 -26.49
C PRO A 371 33.98 9.12 -26.98
N VAL A 372 35.17 9.56 -26.68
CA VAL A 372 35.69 10.82 -27.23
C VAL A 372 36.11 10.56 -28.65
N VAL A 373 35.46 11.21 -29.60
CA VAL A 373 35.95 11.22 -30.97
C VAL A 373 37.27 11.99 -30.97
N GLN A 374 38.38 11.27 -31.08
CA GLN A 374 39.68 11.92 -31.35
C GLN A 374 39.53 12.63 -32.70
N ARG A 375 39.36 13.94 -32.64
CA ARG A 375 39.50 14.72 -33.84
C ARG A 375 40.92 14.49 -34.34
N PRO A 376 41.12 14.06 -35.59
CA PRO A 376 42.48 14.01 -36.15
C PRO A 376 43.12 15.40 -35.88
N ALA A 377 44.35 15.37 -35.43
CA ALA A 377 45.12 16.60 -35.23
C ALA A 377 44.92 17.47 -36.48
N VAL A 378 44.46 18.68 -36.28
CA VAL A 378 44.34 19.62 -37.37
C VAL A 378 45.78 19.79 -37.89
N VAL A 379 46.09 19.15 -39.02
CA VAL A 379 47.33 19.42 -39.72
C VAL A 379 47.20 20.87 -40.09
N GLU A 380 47.96 21.72 -39.44
CA GLU A 380 48.11 23.12 -39.88
C GLU A 380 48.68 23.08 -41.28
N VAL A 381 47.81 23.05 -42.27
CA VAL A 381 48.19 23.30 -43.64
C VAL A 381 48.65 24.75 -43.63
N ASN A 382 49.98 24.92 -43.63
CA ASN A 382 50.58 26.24 -43.78
C ASN A 382 50.09 26.85 -45.09
N ARG A 383 48.90 27.47 -45.04
CA ARG A 383 48.36 28.25 -46.16
C ARG A 383 49.29 29.43 -46.33
N ARG A 384 50.33 29.29 -47.14
CA ARG A 384 51.00 30.44 -47.70
C ARG A 384 49.90 31.31 -48.30
N VAL A 385 49.48 32.31 -47.53
CA VAL A 385 48.57 33.31 -48.04
C VAL A 385 49.38 34.07 -49.09
N TRP A 386 49.19 33.66 -50.37
CA TRP A 386 49.75 34.39 -51.49
C TRP A 386 49.19 35.81 -51.38
N LYS A 387 50.07 36.79 -51.10
CA LYS A 387 49.70 38.19 -51.11
C LYS A 387 50.09 38.71 -52.49
N PRO A 388 49.11 39.19 -53.28
CA PRO A 388 49.42 39.79 -54.56
C PRO A 388 50.44 40.93 -54.39
N GLY A 389 51.43 40.97 -55.23
CA GLY A 389 52.43 42.06 -55.30
C GLY A 389 51.77 43.46 -55.49
N ALA A 390 52.52 44.52 -55.25
CA ALA A 390 51.99 45.89 -55.30
C ALA A 390 51.31 46.20 -56.62
N ASP A 391 51.78 45.61 -57.73
CA ASP A 391 51.33 45.86 -59.14
C ASP A 391 50.21 44.89 -59.57
N HIS A 392 49.66 44.08 -58.78
CA HIS A 392 48.62 43.13 -59.13
C HIS A 392 47.36 43.88 -59.55
N PRO A 393 46.68 43.47 -60.65
CA PRO A 393 45.51 44.16 -61.23
C PRO A 393 44.37 44.39 -60.22
N TRP A 394 44.19 43.51 -59.26
CA TRP A 394 43.19 43.66 -58.20
C TRP A 394 43.45 44.84 -57.27
N LYS A 395 44.72 45.27 -57.06
CA LYS A 395 45.03 46.43 -56.28
C LYS A 395 44.84 47.77 -57.06
N ARG A 396 44.89 47.73 -58.40
CA ARG A 396 44.59 48.87 -59.21
C ARG A 396 43.09 49.16 -59.39
N ALA A 397 42.25 48.16 -59.19
CA ALA A 397 40.78 48.32 -59.29
C ALA A 397 40.15 49.00 -58.07
N ALA A 398 40.88 49.16 -56.95
CA ALA A 398 40.37 49.72 -55.70
C ALA A 398 40.52 51.23 -55.54
N VAL A 399 41.08 51.94 -56.59
CA VAL A 399 41.24 53.40 -56.53
C VAL A 399 40.20 54.07 -57.45
N GLY A 400 38.94 53.87 -57.13
CA GLY A 400 37.93 54.57 -57.89
C GLY A 400 36.49 54.20 -57.54
N ARG A 401 36.11 54.53 -56.33
CA ARG A 401 34.73 54.88 -55.97
C ARG A 401 34.72 55.33 -54.52
N GLY A 402 34.86 56.62 -54.32
CA GLY A 402 34.55 57.22 -53.03
C GLY A 402 33.05 57.27 -52.77
N SER A 403 32.68 56.98 -51.56
CA SER A 403 31.56 57.64 -50.91
C SER A 403 31.60 57.29 -49.40
N PRO A 404 31.40 58.24 -48.56
CA PRO A 404 31.55 58.06 -47.09
C PRO A 404 30.18 57.70 -46.52
N ARG A 405 30.13 56.68 -45.68
CA ARG A 405 29.06 56.54 -44.70
C ARG A 405 29.59 56.03 -43.35
N GLY A 406 29.48 56.90 -42.41
CA GLY A 406 29.01 56.79 -41.09
C GLY A 406 29.63 55.66 -40.23
N GLY A 407 30.55 56.06 -39.34
CA GLY A 407 31.03 55.19 -38.27
C GLY A 407 29.94 54.89 -37.25
N LEU A 408 29.84 53.65 -36.91
CA LEU A 408 29.21 53.23 -35.65
C LEU A 408 30.31 52.71 -34.75
N ALA A 409 30.45 53.38 -33.61
CA ALA A 409 31.38 52.98 -32.57
C ALA A 409 31.02 51.65 -31.91
N PRO A 410 31.97 50.86 -31.41
CA PRO A 410 31.68 49.59 -30.74
C PRO A 410 31.06 49.82 -29.35
N ALA A 411 30.00 49.10 -29.06
CA ALA A 411 29.31 49.10 -27.79
C ALA A 411 30.18 48.44 -26.71
N ALA A 412 30.27 49.10 -25.56
CA ALA A 412 30.94 48.61 -24.35
C ALA A 412 30.19 47.44 -23.71
N PRO A 413 30.88 46.56 -22.96
CA PRO A 413 30.23 45.39 -22.33
C PRO A 413 29.39 45.79 -21.13
N ALA A 414 28.20 45.23 -21.02
CA ALA A 414 27.26 45.44 -19.93
C ALA A 414 27.76 44.80 -18.64
N GLN A 415 27.85 45.63 -17.58
CA GLN A 415 28.10 45.18 -16.23
C GLN A 415 26.89 44.45 -15.64
N ALA A 416 27.15 43.29 -15.04
CA ALA A 416 26.17 42.53 -14.27
C ALA A 416 25.78 43.31 -13.01
N ARG A 417 24.50 43.60 -12.83
CA ARG A 417 23.93 44.12 -11.58
C ARG A 417 23.49 42.96 -10.71
N HIS A 418 24.13 42.80 -9.55
CA HIS A 418 23.61 42.01 -8.44
C HIS A 418 22.33 42.68 -7.90
N ALA A 419 21.24 41.93 -7.89
CA ALA A 419 20.08 42.31 -7.11
C ALA A 419 20.04 41.45 -5.82
N ALA A 420 20.25 42.11 -4.71
CA ALA A 420 20.02 41.58 -3.38
C ALA A 420 18.48 41.57 -3.13
N THR A 421 17.92 40.43 -2.83
CA THR A 421 16.53 40.30 -2.35
C THR A 421 16.57 40.12 -0.84
N THR A 422 16.12 41.15 -0.15
CA THR A 422 15.86 41.19 1.29
C THR A 422 14.66 40.27 1.64
N LEU A 423 14.89 39.44 2.62
CA LEU A 423 13.84 38.72 3.38
C LEU A 423 12.95 39.73 4.13
N ARG A 424 11.65 39.59 4.03
CA ARG A 424 10.67 40.06 5.02
C ARG A 424 9.80 38.89 5.43
N SER A 425 9.85 38.65 6.72
CA SER A 425 8.95 37.84 7.54
C SER A 425 7.54 38.44 7.56
N GLY A 426 6.54 37.55 7.53
CA GLY A 426 5.14 37.78 7.80
C GLY A 426 4.44 36.44 7.86
#